data_965deeac0a789cc0f32c2ce27d140b93
#
_entry.id   965deeac0a789cc0f32c2ce27d140b93
#
_cell.length_a   1.000
_cell.length_b   1.000
_cell.length_c   1.000
_cell.angle_alpha   90.00
_cell.angle_beta   90.00
_cell.angle_gamma   90.00
#
_symmetry.space_group_name_H-M   'P 1'
#
loop_
_entity.id
_entity.type
_entity.pdbx_description
1 polymer ?
#
loop_
_entity_poly.entity_id
_entity_poly.type
_entity_poly.pdbx_seq_one_letter_code
_entity_poly.pdbx_strand_id
1 'polypeptide(L)'
;MKKLTLISILLFSFFVNYSQQAILLFKKKNQNLESFWVGSTIAFQLRDKQWQKGEITKIQNDSFFIKPVVVQYNVLNTDTFYYNIAGYSVSDIYAMPKKGVLIDYKDGEFQISMSGGHQHWYWIKSGWIFRVAGAGYAGLIVANSLIDSDLSISDSKTQLGVAAIVFLAGVALKKAYKLTLRVGKKYHFEIFQPGQ
;
A
#
# COMPACT_ATOMS: atom_id res chain seq x y z
N MET A 1 20.45 -29.46 48.57
CA MET A 1 19.50 -29.90 47.53
C MET A 1 18.22 -29.05 47.47
N LYS A 2 17.52 -28.78 48.59
CA LYS A 2 16.26 -27.99 48.61
C LYS A 2 16.37 -26.58 48.01
N LYS A 3 17.51 -25.87 48.12
CA LYS A 3 17.71 -24.54 47.56
C LYS A 3 17.86 -24.55 46.05
N LEU A 4 18.43 -25.59 45.46
CA LEU A 4 18.65 -25.74 44.01
C LEU A 4 17.32 -26.01 43.29
N THR A 5 16.44 -26.84 43.90
CA THR A 5 15.10 -27.11 43.38
C THR A 5 14.21 -25.85 43.39
N LEU A 6 14.33 -25.00 44.37
CA LEU A 6 13.56 -23.76 44.47
C LEU A 6 13.96 -22.76 43.35
N ILE A 7 15.26 -22.63 43.09
CA ILE A 7 15.79 -21.78 42.00
C ILE A 7 15.36 -22.31 40.62
N SER A 8 15.36 -23.65 40.44
CA SER A 8 14.91 -24.26 39.20
C SER A 8 13.41 -24.01 38.91
N ILE A 9 12.56 -24.10 39.95
CA ILE A 9 11.13 -23.80 39.85
C ILE A 9 10.90 -22.32 39.55
N LEU A 10 11.67 -21.43 40.17
CA LEU A 10 11.57 -19.98 39.91
C LEU A 10 12.00 -19.64 38.47
N LEU A 11 13.06 -20.23 37.97
CA LEU A 11 13.49 -20.08 36.56
C LEU A 11 12.43 -20.62 35.57
N PHE A 12 11.80 -21.75 35.85
CA PHE A 12 10.75 -22.31 35.00
C PHE A 12 9.49 -21.44 34.97
N SER A 13 9.15 -20.73 36.05
CA SER A 13 7.98 -19.85 36.08
C SER A 13 8.13 -18.59 35.19
N PHE A 14 9.35 -18.18 34.86
CA PHE A 14 9.59 -17.08 33.89
C PHE A 14 9.34 -17.48 32.44
N PHE A 15 9.39 -18.75 32.10
CA PHE A 15 9.16 -19.21 30.73
C PHE A 15 7.67 -19.38 30.36
N VAL A 16 6.77 -19.38 31.31
CA VAL A 16 5.35 -19.70 31.10
C VAL A 16 4.51 -18.49 30.69
N ASN A 17 5.05 -17.27 30.75
CA ASN A 17 4.28 -16.05 30.51
C ASN A 17 4.48 -15.40 29.12
N TYR A 18 4.92 -16.13 28.12
CA TYR A 18 4.78 -15.64 26.76
C TYR A 18 3.31 -15.74 26.35
N SER A 19 2.56 -14.71 26.66
CA SER A 19 1.21 -14.53 26.11
C SER A 19 1.34 -14.57 24.59
N GLN A 20 0.84 -15.63 24.00
CA GLN A 20 0.79 -15.77 22.54
C GLN A 20 -0.18 -14.71 22.01
N GLN A 21 0.38 -13.64 21.48
CA GLN A 21 -0.42 -12.52 20.96
C GLN A 21 -1.10 -12.92 19.66
N ALA A 22 -2.35 -12.52 19.51
CA ALA A 22 -3.07 -12.68 18.26
C ALA A 22 -2.36 -11.91 17.14
N ILE A 23 -2.36 -12.47 15.93
CA ILE A 23 -1.72 -11.92 14.75
C ILE A 23 -2.80 -11.68 13.69
N LEU A 24 -2.82 -10.48 13.13
CA LEU A 24 -3.68 -10.15 11.99
C LEU A 24 -2.92 -10.47 10.70
N LEU A 25 -3.42 -11.43 9.93
CA LEU A 25 -2.82 -11.90 8.69
C LEU A 25 -3.57 -11.32 7.49
N PHE A 26 -2.86 -10.71 6.56
CA PHE A 26 -3.40 -10.34 5.26
C PHE A 26 -3.00 -11.37 4.23
N LYS A 27 -3.98 -12.08 3.68
CA LYS A 27 -3.77 -13.24 2.80
C LYS A 27 -4.26 -12.99 1.37
N LYS A 28 -3.59 -13.63 0.43
CA LYS A 28 -4.05 -13.79 -0.95
C LYS A 28 -4.37 -15.26 -1.18
N LYS A 29 -5.66 -15.62 -1.19
CA LYS A 29 -6.07 -17.03 -1.09
C LYS A 29 -5.43 -17.64 0.18
N ASN A 30 -4.63 -18.70 0.03
CA ASN A 30 -3.96 -19.38 1.15
C ASN A 30 -2.54 -18.85 1.43
N GLN A 31 -2.04 -17.87 0.65
CA GLN A 31 -0.71 -17.31 0.86
C GLN A 31 -0.76 -16.11 1.80
N ASN A 32 0.04 -16.11 2.84
CA ASN A 32 0.25 -14.95 3.68
C ASN A 32 1.08 -13.91 2.91
N LEU A 33 0.55 -12.69 2.77
CA LEU A 33 1.22 -11.55 2.14
C LEU A 33 1.90 -10.68 3.19
N GLU A 34 1.21 -10.47 4.31
CA GLU A 34 1.64 -9.56 5.36
C GLU A 34 1.06 -10.01 6.70
N SER A 35 1.83 -9.84 7.76
CA SER A 35 1.44 -10.19 9.13
C SER A 35 1.59 -8.97 10.00
N PHE A 36 0.58 -8.67 10.78
CA PHE A 36 0.55 -7.56 11.71
C PHE A 36 0.33 -8.07 13.14
N TRP A 37 1.12 -7.57 14.05
CA TRP A 37 1.02 -7.85 15.49
C TRP A 37 0.86 -6.56 16.27
N VAL A 38 0.61 -6.65 17.54
CA VAL A 38 0.57 -5.48 18.44
C VAL A 38 1.92 -4.75 18.38
N GLY A 39 1.88 -3.43 18.19
CA GLY A 39 3.04 -2.57 17.96
C GLY A 39 3.38 -2.35 16.49
N SER A 40 2.83 -3.13 15.54
CA SER A 40 3.06 -2.88 14.12
C SER A 40 2.15 -1.76 13.58
N THR A 41 2.68 -1.00 12.61
CA THR A 41 1.89 0.01 11.90
C THR A 41 1.11 -0.64 10.77
N ILE A 42 -0.18 -0.34 10.69
CA ILE A 42 -1.05 -0.76 9.61
C ILE A 42 -1.67 0.47 8.93
N ALA A 43 -1.84 0.40 7.60
CA ALA A 43 -2.65 1.35 6.85
C ALA A 43 -3.68 0.59 6.02
N PHE A 44 -4.93 1.02 6.05
CA PHE A 44 -6.04 0.39 5.35
C PHE A 44 -7.09 1.40 4.96
N GLN A 45 -7.96 1.02 4.04
CA GLN A 45 -9.09 1.83 3.60
C GLN A 45 -10.39 1.18 4.06
N LEU A 46 -11.26 1.96 4.66
CA LEU A 46 -12.60 1.56 5.08
C LEU A 46 -13.57 1.49 3.88
N ARG A 47 -14.78 0.98 4.11
CA ARG A 47 -15.84 0.88 3.07
C ARG A 47 -16.31 2.24 2.56
N ASP A 48 -16.28 3.28 3.38
CA ASP A 48 -16.53 4.68 3.00
C ASP A 48 -15.39 5.30 2.21
N LYS A 49 -14.31 4.52 1.96
CA LYS A 49 -13.07 4.88 1.26
C LYS A 49 -12.15 5.83 2.02
N GLN A 50 -12.41 6.10 3.28
CA GLN A 50 -11.47 6.81 4.13
C GLN A 50 -10.27 5.94 4.45
N TRP A 51 -9.09 6.52 4.37
CA TRP A 51 -7.85 5.86 4.79
C TRP A 51 -7.66 5.99 6.29
N GLN A 52 -7.15 4.93 6.88
CA GLN A 52 -6.74 4.91 8.28
C GLN A 52 -5.30 4.40 8.35
N LYS A 53 -4.51 4.97 9.25
CA LYS A 53 -3.13 4.56 9.52
C LYS A 53 -2.86 4.73 11.00
N GLY A 54 -2.26 3.72 11.62
CA GLY A 54 -1.91 3.76 13.04
C GLY A 54 -1.16 2.54 13.49
N GLU A 55 -0.73 2.58 14.74
CA GLU A 55 -0.10 1.46 15.43
C GLU A 55 -1.17 0.56 16.04
N ILE A 56 -1.08 -0.74 15.82
CA ILE A 56 -1.99 -1.73 16.42
C ILE A 56 -1.69 -1.84 17.91
N THR A 57 -2.69 -1.54 18.74
CA THR A 57 -2.59 -1.65 20.19
C THR A 57 -3.18 -2.94 20.72
N LYS A 58 -4.16 -3.53 20.03
CA LYS A 58 -4.82 -4.77 20.43
C LYS A 58 -5.42 -5.48 19.22
N ILE A 59 -5.39 -6.81 19.25
CA ILE A 59 -6.11 -7.68 18.30
C ILE A 59 -6.96 -8.64 19.13
N GLN A 60 -8.26 -8.71 18.84
CA GLN A 60 -9.18 -9.53 19.63
C GLN A 60 -10.36 -9.98 18.76
N ASN A 61 -10.66 -11.29 18.77
CA ASN A 61 -11.72 -11.91 17.99
C ASN A 61 -11.58 -11.60 16.50
N ASP A 62 -12.55 -10.85 15.92
CA ASP A 62 -12.60 -10.42 14.53
C ASP A 62 -12.30 -8.93 14.34
N SER A 63 -11.72 -8.29 15.37
CA SER A 63 -11.48 -6.85 15.43
C SER A 63 -10.06 -6.53 15.87
N PHE A 64 -9.60 -5.38 15.49
CA PHE A 64 -8.32 -4.82 15.96
C PHE A 64 -8.47 -3.34 16.28
N PHE A 65 -7.60 -2.88 17.16
CA PHE A 65 -7.60 -1.51 17.65
C PHE A 65 -6.30 -0.84 17.22
N ILE A 66 -6.41 0.36 16.68
CA ILE A 66 -5.25 1.16 16.33
C ILE A 66 -5.22 2.46 17.12
N LYS A 67 -4.03 2.94 17.38
CA LYS A 67 -3.75 4.30 17.80
C LYS A 67 -3.29 5.07 16.57
N PRO A 68 -4.14 5.93 15.99
CA PRO A 68 -3.75 6.70 14.83
C PRO A 68 -2.57 7.61 15.16
N VAL A 69 -1.58 7.60 14.27
CA VAL A 69 -0.35 8.40 14.41
C VAL A 69 -0.27 9.32 13.21
N VAL A 70 -0.25 10.61 13.46
CA VAL A 70 -0.04 11.64 12.46
C VAL A 70 1.32 12.26 12.67
N VAL A 71 2.17 12.20 11.66
CA VAL A 71 3.46 12.87 11.63
C VAL A 71 3.34 14.08 10.71
N GLN A 72 3.45 15.28 11.28
CA GLN A 72 3.51 16.52 10.51
C GLN A 72 4.96 16.95 10.37
N TYR A 73 5.42 17.02 9.12
CA TYR A 73 6.77 17.52 8.79
C TYR A 73 6.70 19.02 8.54
N ASN A 74 7.17 19.81 9.49
CA ASN A 74 7.38 21.24 9.34
C ASN A 74 8.84 21.52 8.95
N VAL A 75 9.11 22.67 8.35
CA VAL A 75 10.45 23.05 7.86
C VAL A 75 11.50 23.02 8.97
N LEU A 76 11.11 23.28 10.21
CA LEU A 76 12.01 23.38 11.38
C LEU A 76 11.78 22.29 12.43
N ASN A 77 10.69 21.54 12.36
CA ASN A 77 10.34 20.55 13.38
C ASN A 77 9.47 19.44 12.80
N THR A 78 9.50 18.28 13.45
CA THR A 78 8.62 17.16 13.14
C THR A 78 7.75 16.89 14.36
N ASP A 79 6.45 17.17 14.23
CA ASP A 79 5.50 16.97 15.31
C ASP A 79 4.73 15.66 15.09
N THR A 80 4.62 14.86 16.15
CA THR A 80 3.86 13.59 16.13
C THR A 80 2.65 13.72 17.02
N PHE A 81 1.46 13.62 16.41
CA PHE A 81 0.19 13.67 17.13
C PHE A 81 -0.38 12.26 17.27
N TYR A 82 -0.82 11.94 18.49
CA TYR A 82 -1.48 10.67 18.81
C TYR A 82 -2.97 10.93 19.07
N TYR A 83 -3.80 10.19 18.36
CA TYR A 83 -5.25 10.25 18.55
C TYR A 83 -5.75 9.14 19.47
N ASN A 84 -7.02 9.24 19.88
CA ASN A 84 -7.65 8.20 20.68
C ASN A 84 -7.68 6.86 19.93
N ILE A 85 -7.58 5.78 20.69
CA ILE A 85 -7.64 4.42 20.15
C ILE A 85 -9.00 4.20 19.49
N ALA A 86 -9.00 3.73 18.26
CA ALA A 86 -10.17 3.36 17.50
C ALA A 86 -10.17 1.88 17.18
N GLY A 87 -11.33 1.22 17.35
CA GLY A 87 -11.54 -0.19 17.01
C GLY A 87 -12.15 -0.35 15.64
N TYR A 88 -11.69 -1.35 14.89
CA TYR A 88 -12.17 -1.67 13.55
C TYR A 88 -12.42 -3.17 13.43
N SER A 89 -13.55 -3.52 12.83
CA SER A 89 -13.79 -4.91 12.42
C SER A 89 -13.02 -5.22 11.14
N VAL A 90 -12.53 -6.43 11.03
CA VAL A 90 -11.90 -6.94 9.81
C VAL A 90 -12.85 -6.83 8.62
N SER A 91 -14.16 -6.97 8.85
CA SER A 91 -15.20 -6.86 7.82
C SER A 91 -15.36 -5.45 7.24
N ASP A 92 -14.94 -4.41 7.97
CA ASP A 92 -15.09 -3.01 7.55
C ASP A 92 -13.97 -2.55 6.63
N ILE A 93 -12.93 -3.37 6.49
CA ILE A 93 -11.81 -3.06 5.62
C ILE A 93 -12.19 -3.27 4.16
N TYR A 94 -12.08 -2.22 3.37
CA TYR A 94 -12.32 -2.25 1.93
C TYR A 94 -11.07 -2.63 1.14
N ALA A 95 -9.91 -2.04 1.48
CA ALA A 95 -8.68 -2.27 0.75
C ALA A 95 -7.43 -2.03 1.59
N MET A 96 -6.33 -2.65 1.16
CA MET A 96 -4.97 -2.40 1.64
C MET A 96 -4.14 -1.68 0.59
N PRO A 97 -3.19 -0.82 0.96
CA PRO A 97 -2.23 -0.27 0.02
C PRO A 97 -1.34 -1.39 -0.52
N LYS A 98 -0.92 -1.28 -1.78
CA LYS A 98 0.13 -2.16 -2.28
C LYS A 98 1.46 -1.79 -1.64
N LYS A 99 2.36 -2.76 -1.54
CA LYS A 99 3.73 -2.55 -1.08
C LYS A 99 4.37 -1.39 -1.86
N GLY A 100 4.94 -0.42 -1.15
CA GLY A 100 5.53 0.78 -1.73
C GLY A 100 4.55 1.94 -1.99
N VAL A 101 3.28 1.80 -1.60
CA VAL A 101 2.32 2.90 -1.54
C VAL A 101 2.30 3.43 -0.12
N LEU A 102 2.58 4.72 0.03
CA LEU A 102 2.60 5.40 1.32
C LEU A 102 1.27 6.13 1.55
N ILE A 103 0.74 5.95 2.75
CA ILE A 103 -0.44 6.65 3.24
C ILE A 103 0.07 7.62 4.31
N ASP A 104 -0.20 8.91 4.12
CA ASP A 104 0.15 9.94 5.08
C ASP A 104 -1.01 10.90 5.30
N TYR A 105 -0.96 11.63 6.41
CA TYR A 105 -1.96 12.61 6.76
C TYR A 105 -1.69 13.91 6.04
N LYS A 106 -2.67 14.39 5.28
CA LYS A 106 -2.59 15.64 4.54
C LYS A 106 -3.98 16.27 4.44
N ASP A 107 -4.06 17.58 4.61
CA ASP A 107 -5.31 18.36 4.48
C ASP A 107 -6.46 17.84 5.38
N GLY A 108 -6.15 17.35 6.59
CA GLY A 108 -7.13 16.84 7.55
C GLY A 108 -7.48 15.36 7.41
N GLU A 109 -6.95 14.66 6.42
CA GLU A 109 -7.28 13.25 6.14
C GLU A 109 -6.03 12.42 5.79
N PHE A 110 -6.14 11.10 5.97
CA PHE A 110 -5.13 10.18 5.46
C PHE A 110 -5.33 9.99 3.96
N GLN A 111 -4.26 10.21 3.19
CA GLN A 111 -4.28 10.13 1.73
C GLN A 111 -3.06 9.34 1.23
N ILE A 112 -3.13 8.90 -0.02
CA ILE A 112 -1.95 8.36 -0.70
C ILE A 112 -0.99 9.52 -0.98
N SER A 113 0.12 9.58 -0.23
CA SER A 113 1.13 10.63 -0.37
C SER A 113 2.16 10.32 -1.44
N MET A 114 2.49 9.04 -1.60
CA MET A 114 3.43 8.56 -2.61
C MET A 114 2.94 7.24 -3.21
N SER A 115 2.88 7.20 -4.51
CA SER A 115 2.48 6.02 -5.25
C SER A 115 3.64 5.46 -6.06
N GLY A 116 4.11 4.28 -5.70
CA GLY A 116 5.04 3.50 -6.51
C GLY A 116 6.52 3.83 -6.35
N GLY A 117 6.93 4.66 -5.39
CA GLY A 117 8.34 5.06 -5.20
C GLY A 117 9.32 3.90 -5.03
N HIS A 118 8.90 2.82 -4.40
CA HIS A 118 9.72 1.60 -4.21
C HIS A 118 9.17 0.38 -4.95
N GLN A 119 8.26 0.58 -5.91
CA GLN A 119 7.73 -0.51 -6.71
C GLN A 119 8.62 -0.77 -7.91
N HIS A 120 9.17 -1.99 -8.01
CA HIS A 120 9.86 -2.42 -9.21
C HIS A 120 8.98 -2.24 -10.45
N TRP A 121 9.54 -1.63 -11.49
CA TRP A 121 8.87 -1.42 -12.77
C TRP A 121 7.60 -0.57 -12.72
N TYR A 122 7.52 0.35 -11.73
CA TYR A 122 6.37 1.26 -11.60
C TYR A 122 6.07 2.01 -12.91
N TRP A 123 7.09 2.56 -13.53
CA TRP A 123 7.00 3.35 -14.75
C TRP A 123 6.40 2.57 -15.94
N ILE A 124 6.71 1.28 -16.04
CA ILE A 124 6.15 0.38 -17.05
C ILE A 124 4.73 -0.02 -16.64
N LYS A 125 4.53 -0.51 -15.40
CA LYS A 125 3.22 -0.98 -14.92
C LYS A 125 2.14 0.10 -14.91
N SER A 126 2.51 1.34 -14.62
CA SER A 126 1.61 2.49 -14.66
C SER A 126 1.39 3.04 -16.08
N GLY A 127 2.09 2.51 -17.06
CA GLY A 127 2.01 2.96 -18.46
C GLY A 127 2.63 4.34 -18.71
N TRP A 128 3.40 4.87 -17.75
CA TRP A 128 3.97 6.21 -17.86
C TRP A 128 4.95 6.31 -19.05
N ILE A 129 5.89 5.36 -19.15
CA ILE A 129 6.87 5.32 -20.25
C ILE A 129 6.16 5.30 -21.62
N PHE A 130 5.14 4.48 -21.78
CA PHE A 130 4.41 4.37 -23.04
C PHE A 130 3.69 5.67 -23.41
N ARG A 131 3.11 6.38 -22.43
CA ARG A 131 2.46 7.68 -22.68
C ARG A 131 3.47 8.75 -23.06
N VAL A 132 4.61 8.82 -22.36
CA VAL A 132 5.66 9.79 -22.69
C VAL A 132 6.30 9.47 -24.04
N ALA A 133 6.63 8.20 -24.30
CA ALA A 133 7.20 7.78 -25.58
C ALA A 133 6.24 8.02 -26.74
N GLY A 134 4.96 7.66 -26.61
CA GLY A 134 3.96 7.88 -27.65
C GLY A 134 3.72 9.36 -27.95
N ALA A 135 3.57 10.18 -26.91
CA ALA A 135 3.40 11.62 -27.07
C ALA A 135 4.66 12.30 -27.64
N GLY A 136 5.85 11.93 -27.14
CA GLY A 136 7.12 12.47 -27.61
C GLY A 136 7.38 12.12 -29.08
N TYR A 137 7.12 10.87 -29.47
CA TYR A 137 7.27 10.44 -30.85
C TYR A 137 6.29 11.18 -31.79
N ALA A 138 5.03 11.33 -31.39
CA ALA A 138 4.07 12.13 -32.16
C ALA A 138 4.52 13.60 -32.29
N GLY A 139 5.03 14.19 -31.20
CA GLY A 139 5.58 15.56 -31.24
C GLY A 139 6.76 15.71 -32.19
N LEU A 140 7.67 14.74 -32.25
CA LEU A 140 8.81 14.74 -33.18
C LEU A 140 8.35 14.66 -34.63
N ILE A 141 7.33 13.83 -34.94
CA ILE A 141 6.78 13.72 -36.29
C ILE A 141 6.19 15.06 -36.73
N VAL A 142 5.42 15.71 -35.85
CA VAL A 142 4.82 17.03 -36.17
C VAL A 142 5.91 18.08 -36.33
N ALA A 143 6.91 18.12 -35.44
CA ALA A 143 8.02 19.07 -35.57
C ALA A 143 8.79 18.89 -36.87
N ASN A 144 9.12 17.66 -37.25
CA ASN A 144 9.80 17.37 -38.50
C ASN A 144 8.96 17.78 -39.73
N SER A 145 7.64 17.53 -39.69
CA SER A 145 6.74 17.94 -40.79
C SER A 145 6.60 19.46 -40.94
N LEU A 146 6.87 20.21 -39.86
CA LEU A 146 6.87 21.69 -39.90
C LEU A 146 8.20 22.26 -40.40
N ILE A 147 9.30 21.55 -40.16
CA ILE A 147 10.65 21.99 -40.56
C ILE A 147 10.90 21.64 -42.01
N ASP A 148 10.54 20.43 -42.44
CA ASP A 148 10.64 19.96 -43.81
C ASP A 148 9.35 20.25 -44.56
N SER A 149 9.34 21.29 -45.38
CA SER A 149 8.18 21.70 -46.17
C SER A 149 7.71 20.64 -47.17
N ASP A 150 8.54 19.65 -47.48
CA ASP A 150 8.23 18.53 -48.40
C ASP A 150 7.58 17.34 -47.68
N LEU A 151 7.63 17.27 -46.36
CA LEU A 151 6.99 16.18 -45.59
C LEU A 151 5.54 16.54 -45.27
N SER A 152 4.61 16.00 -46.04
CA SER A 152 3.18 16.08 -45.69
C SER A 152 2.85 15.24 -44.45
N ILE A 153 2.02 15.77 -43.53
CA ILE A 153 1.43 15.01 -42.42
C ILE A 153 0.73 13.74 -42.96
N SER A 154 0.27 13.78 -44.22
CA SER A 154 -0.31 12.62 -44.91
C SER A 154 0.65 11.44 -45.00
N ASP A 155 1.93 11.68 -45.22
CA ASP A 155 2.95 10.64 -45.42
C ASP A 155 3.39 10.04 -44.07
N SER A 156 3.15 10.77 -42.99
CA SER A 156 3.45 10.34 -41.63
C SER A 156 2.27 9.62 -40.92
N LYS A 157 1.17 9.33 -41.63
CA LYS A 157 -0.03 8.69 -41.01
C LYS A 157 0.28 7.39 -40.29
N THR A 158 1.11 6.53 -40.90
CA THR A 158 1.50 5.24 -40.28
C THR A 158 2.29 5.45 -38.99
N GLN A 159 3.23 6.39 -39.00
CA GLN A 159 4.05 6.71 -37.83
C GLN A 159 3.21 7.33 -36.69
N LEU A 160 2.30 8.25 -37.02
CA LEU A 160 1.34 8.81 -36.08
C LEU A 160 0.40 7.72 -35.52
N GLY A 161 -0.01 6.76 -36.37
CA GLY A 161 -0.80 5.60 -35.93
C GLY A 161 -0.06 4.76 -34.90
N VAL A 162 1.22 4.48 -35.13
CA VAL A 162 2.07 3.77 -34.16
C VAL A 162 2.21 4.56 -32.87
N ALA A 163 2.48 5.87 -32.93
CA ALA A 163 2.56 6.73 -31.75
C ALA A 163 1.26 6.70 -30.93
N ALA A 164 0.11 6.77 -31.60
CA ALA A 164 -1.20 6.71 -30.97
C ALA A 164 -1.44 5.35 -30.29
N ILE A 165 -1.09 4.23 -30.93
CA ILE A 165 -1.23 2.89 -30.34
C ILE A 165 -0.38 2.78 -29.07
N VAL A 166 0.88 3.21 -29.10
CA VAL A 166 1.78 3.20 -27.95
C VAL A 166 1.20 4.05 -26.82
N PHE A 167 0.73 5.26 -27.12
CA PHE A 167 0.11 6.15 -26.14
C PHE A 167 -1.14 5.52 -25.51
N LEU A 168 -2.04 4.97 -26.32
CA LEU A 168 -3.27 4.31 -25.85
C LEU A 168 -2.97 3.08 -24.99
N ALA A 169 -1.96 2.28 -25.34
CA ALA A 169 -1.48 1.19 -24.50
C ALA A 169 -1.06 1.70 -23.11
N GLY A 170 -0.35 2.82 -23.06
CA GLY A 170 0.02 3.48 -21.80
C GLY A 170 -1.18 3.97 -21.00
N VAL A 171 -2.22 4.47 -21.64
CA VAL A 171 -3.49 4.88 -21.00
C VAL A 171 -4.23 3.65 -20.44
N ALA A 172 -4.29 2.56 -21.20
CA ALA A 172 -4.91 1.31 -20.77
C ALA A 172 -4.19 0.72 -19.53
N LEU A 173 -2.86 0.71 -19.55
CA LEU A 173 -2.04 0.29 -18.42
C LEU A 173 -2.29 1.16 -17.16
N LYS A 174 -2.36 2.50 -17.32
CA LYS A 174 -2.71 3.42 -16.23
C LYS A 174 -4.07 3.07 -15.62
N LYS A 175 -5.07 2.79 -16.45
CA LYS A 175 -6.42 2.43 -15.99
C LYS A 175 -6.46 1.06 -15.27
N ALA A 176 -5.65 0.12 -15.75
CA ALA A 176 -5.54 -1.21 -15.14
C ALA A 176 -4.71 -1.22 -13.84
N TYR A 177 -3.79 -0.28 -13.69
CA TYR A 177 -2.91 -0.19 -12.53
C TYR A 177 -3.66 0.37 -11.33
N LYS A 178 -3.86 -0.50 -10.31
CA LYS A 178 -4.48 -0.11 -9.04
C LYS A 178 -3.43 -0.04 -7.95
N LEU A 179 -3.45 1.02 -7.16
CA LEU A 179 -2.56 1.23 -6.02
C LEU A 179 -2.96 0.42 -4.79
N THR A 180 -4.15 -0.17 -4.80
CA THR A 180 -4.75 -0.86 -3.67
C THR A 180 -5.07 -2.32 -3.99
N LEU A 181 -5.07 -3.14 -2.96
CA LEU A 181 -5.53 -4.54 -2.96
C LEU A 181 -6.89 -4.58 -2.28
N ARG A 182 -7.95 -4.78 -3.08
CA ARG A 182 -9.32 -4.80 -2.56
C ARG A 182 -9.59 -6.09 -1.81
N VAL A 183 -10.07 -5.96 -0.56
CA VAL A 183 -10.50 -7.08 0.28
C VAL A 183 -11.76 -7.72 -0.31
N GLY A 184 -11.81 -9.06 -0.33
CA GLY A 184 -12.91 -9.85 -0.90
C GLY A 184 -12.44 -11.28 -1.22
N LYS A 185 -12.98 -11.88 -2.28
CA LYS A 185 -12.70 -13.29 -2.64
C LYS A 185 -11.21 -13.64 -2.81
N LYS A 186 -10.39 -12.69 -3.28
CA LYS A 186 -8.98 -12.92 -3.59
C LYS A 186 -8.05 -12.56 -2.43
N TYR A 187 -8.34 -11.49 -1.74
CA TYR A 187 -7.58 -10.96 -0.61
C TYR A 187 -8.49 -10.86 0.59
N HIS A 188 -8.05 -11.36 1.73
CA HIS A 188 -8.83 -11.33 2.96
C HIS A 188 -7.92 -11.21 4.17
N PHE A 189 -8.51 -10.81 5.27
CA PHE A 189 -7.87 -10.82 6.56
C PHE A 189 -8.30 -12.03 7.36
N GLU A 190 -7.39 -12.53 8.19
CA GLU A 190 -7.63 -13.60 9.13
C GLU A 190 -6.90 -13.27 10.42
N ILE A 191 -7.55 -13.46 11.55
CA ILE A 191 -6.91 -13.32 12.85
C ILE A 191 -6.48 -14.70 13.30
N PHE A 192 -5.18 -14.89 13.44
CA PHE A 192 -4.60 -16.10 13.98
C PHE A 192 -4.41 -15.92 15.48
N GLN A 193 -5.06 -16.77 16.28
CA GLN A 193 -4.89 -16.84 17.72
C GLN A 193 -4.12 -18.12 18.05
N PRO A 194 -2.85 -18.02 18.46
CA PRO A 194 -2.09 -19.19 18.86
C PRO A 194 -2.73 -19.78 20.13
N GLY A 195 -3.16 -21.03 20.10
CA GLY A 195 -3.72 -21.74 21.25
C GLY A 195 -5.24 -21.94 21.26
N GLN A 196 -5.93 -21.64 20.16
CA GLN A 196 -7.27 -22.15 19.87
C GLN A 196 -7.20 -23.33 18.91
#